data_fec39cc10184dca0aaf7517d6f07e04c
#
_entry.id   fec39cc10184dca0aaf7517d6f07e04c
#
_cell.length_a   1.000
_cell.length_b   1.000
_cell.length_c   1.000
_cell.angle_alpha   90.00
_cell.angle_beta   90.00
_cell.angle_gamma   90.00
#
_symmetry.space_group_name_H-M   'P 1'
#
loop_
_entity.id
_entity.type
_entity.pdbx_description
1 polymer ?
#
loop_
_entity_poly.entity_id
_entity_poly.type
_entity_poly.pdbx_seq_one_letter_code
_entity_poly.pdbx_strand_id
1 'polypeptide(L)'
;MASIRKRGTKWHVQVRRGGKSCTRSFSLKSDAEQWARKRERDIDTEEFSFTSEQLSSLTLGNLLDRYQREVLPRKRSAGSVETYMIKRYLNHRMSRLRLKDLRPEIVNRYKEERLSQVQEGTLLRELGVLRHCLEVARKDWGIPLRDNPVAGIRMPAGSKSRSRRIGEEELRALEAASAHPRIWLIISLALETGMRRGEIAAMQWDHIDWTNETLHIPDTKNGYARTIPLTSAAIRILREIPEAEKPVFGMTGNAIRLAWERLKKKAGVTDLRFHDLRHEAISRFFEMGLSVPEVALISGHRDPRMLFRYTHLKAQQVGKKLRGERI
;
A
#
# COMPACT_ATOMS: atom_id res chain seq x y z
N MET A 1 16.29 21.68 38.38
CA MET A 1 16.61 20.73 39.48
C MET A 1 15.35 20.39 40.25
N ALA A 2 15.18 19.10 40.57
CA ALA A 2 14.07 18.65 41.39
C ALA A 2 14.33 18.92 42.87
N SER A 3 13.31 19.40 43.59
CA SER A 3 13.30 19.53 45.05
C SER A 3 12.35 18.47 45.61
N ILE A 4 12.85 17.62 46.50
CA ILE A 4 12.09 16.55 47.16
C ILE A 4 12.05 16.83 48.67
N ARG A 5 10.87 17.02 49.22
CA ARG A 5 10.68 17.36 50.64
C ARG A 5 9.61 16.46 51.27
N LYS A 6 9.85 16.01 52.51
CA LYS A 6 8.82 15.29 53.28
C LYS A 6 7.87 16.32 53.92
N ARG A 7 6.56 16.15 53.70
CA ARG A 7 5.50 16.96 54.36
C ARG A 7 4.48 15.99 54.96
N GLY A 8 4.47 15.88 56.26
CA GLY A 8 3.68 14.90 56.96
C GLY A 8 4.05 13.47 56.58
N THR A 9 3.09 12.65 56.14
CA THR A 9 3.28 11.27 55.71
C THR A 9 3.67 11.11 54.25
N LYS A 10 3.75 12.24 53.48
CA LYS A 10 4.00 12.19 52.02
C LYS A 10 5.27 12.91 51.62
N TRP A 11 5.89 12.40 50.52
CA TRP A 11 7.02 13.04 49.87
C TRP A 11 6.52 13.95 48.75
N HIS A 12 6.81 15.25 48.89
CA HIS A 12 6.40 16.28 47.94
C HIS A 12 7.59 16.59 47.01
N VAL A 13 7.36 16.41 45.71
CA VAL A 13 8.36 16.67 44.66
C VAL A 13 7.98 17.89 43.87
N GLN A 14 8.94 18.78 43.65
CA GLN A 14 8.80 19.89 42.72
C GLN A 14 9.99 19.89 41.76
N VAL A 15 9.70 19.79 40.46
CA VAL A 15 10.68 19.92 39.38
C VAL A 15 10.48 21.27 38.74
N ARG A 16 11.53 22.08 38.70
CA ARG A 16 11.58 23.39 38.02
C ARG A 16 12.72 23.37 37.02
N ARG A 17 12.44 23.51 35.73
CA ARG A 17 13.44 23.56 34.65
C ARG A 17 12.84 24.18 33.40
N GLY A 18 13.61 25.01 32.66
CA GLY A 18 13.18 25.62 31.41
C GLY A 18 11.87 26.44 31.51
N GLY A 19 11.68 27.19 32.64
CA GLY A 19 10.47 27.98 32.87
C GLY A 19 9.24 27.16 33.28
N LYS A 20 9.33 25.81 33.31
CA LYS A 20 8.23 24.91 33.70
C LYS A 20 8.37 24.48 35.16
N SER A 21 7.24 24.31 35.84
CA SER A 21 7.17 23.79 37.20
C SER A 21 6.10 22.71 37.30
N CYS A 22 6.50 21.53 37.78
CA CYS A 22 5.59 20.41 38.05
C CYS A 22 5.74 19.97 39.51
N THR A 23 4.61 19.70 40.19
CA THR A 23 4.59 19.22 41.57
C THR A 23 3.78 17.94 41.68
N ARG A 24 4.24 16.99 42.50
CA ARG A 24 3.48 15.75 42.82
C ARG A 24 3.90 15.24 44.21
N SER A 25 2.95 14.55 44.88
CA SER A 25 3.19 13.93 46.20
C SER A 25 3.15 12.41 46.10
N PHE A 26 4.02 11.72 46.82
CA PHE A 26 4.15 10.28 46.83
C PHE A 26 4.18 9.74 48.27
N SER A 27 3.77 8.48 48.44
CA SER A 27 3.84 7.82 49.76
C SER A 27 5.24 7.29 50.03
N LEU A 28 6.00 6.91 49.00
CA LEU A 28 7.36 6.38 49.10
C LEU A 28 8.38 7.39 48.53
N LYS A 29 9.56 7.46 49.15
CA LYS A 29 10.66 8.32 48.70
C LYS A 29 11.22 7.87 47.35
N SER A 30 11.33 6.54 47.15
CA SER A 30 11.80 5.93 45.90
C SER A 30 10.97 6.35 44.70
N ASP A 31 9.65 6.37 44.85
CA ASP A 31 8.71 6.75 43.77
C ASP A 31 8.85 8.25 43.45
N ALA A 32 9.06 9.05 44.50
CA ALA A 32 9.30 10.49 44.37
C ALA A 32 10.61 10.79 43.58
N GLU A 33 11.68 10.07 43.86
CA GLU A 33 12.97 10.20 43.16
C GLU A 33 12.90 9.68 41.72
N GLN A 34 12.26 8.56 41.50
CA GLN A 34 12.08 8.00 40.15
C GLN A 34 11.24 8.95 39.28
N TRP A 35 10.17 9.49 39.81
CA TRP A 35 9.34 10.47 39.10
C TRP A 35 10.10 11.77 38.81
N ALA A 36 10.90 12.25 39.75
CA ALA A 36 11.73 13.45 39.56
C ALA A 36 12.71 13.26 38.39
N ARG A 37 13.51 12.19 38.39
CA ARG A 37 14.47 11.87 37.32
C ARG A 37 13.80 11.69 35.96
N LYS A 38 12.61 11.08 35.95
CA LYS A 38 11.82 10.93 34.70
C LYS A 38 11.39 12.31 34.18
N ARG A 39 10.88 13.18 35.06
CA ARG A 39 10.42 14.52 34.67
C ARG A 39 11.56 15.46 34.26
N GLU A 40 12.73 15.37 34.88
CA GLU A 40 13.89 16.11 34.44
C GLU A 40 14.34 15.72 33.04
N ARG A 41 14.39 14.41 32.74
CA ARG A 41 14.67 13.90 31.39
C ARG A 41 13.59 14.31 30.38
N ASP A 42 12.31 14.21 30.73
CA ASP A 42 11.21 14.63 29.85
C ASP A 42 11.31 16.11 29.47
N ILE A 43 11.78 16.99 30.41
CA ILE A 43 11.97 18.42 30.16
C ILE A 43 13.22 18.67 29.30
N ASP A 44 14.29 17.91 29.48
CA ASP A 44 15.51 18.03 28.66
C ASP A 44 15.37 17.58 27.23
N THR A 45 14.48 16.62 27.00
CA THR A 45 14.17 16.10 25.66
C THR A 45 13.04 16.87 24.94
N GLU A 46 12.40 17.83 25.63
CA GLU A 46 11.29 18.64 25.12
C GLU A 46 11.76 19.90 24.37
N GLU A 47 12.41 19.74 23.22
CA GLU A 47 12.58 20.87 22.27
C GLU A 47 11.28 21.26 21.53
N PHE A 48 10.22 20.45 21.64
CA PHE A 48 8.89 20.70 21.04
C PHE A 48 7.77 20.31 22.00
N SER A 49 7.50 21.12 23.01
CA SER A 49 6.39 20.81 23.92
C SER A 49 5.13 21.61 23.61
N PHE A 50 4.10 20.90 23.15
CA PHE A 50 2.73 21.41 23.27
C PHE A 50 2.42 21.69 24.75
N THR A 51 1.78 22.83 25.04
CA THR A 51 1.30 23.09 26.40
C THR A 51 0.21 22.07 26.79
N SER A 52 0.04 21.82 28.08
CA SER A 52 -0.99 20.90 28.57
C SER A 52 -2.41 21.29 28.08
N GLU A 53 -2.67 22.57 27.90
CA GLU A 53 -3.92 23.10 27.33
C GLU A 53 -4.07 22.78 25.84
N GLN A 54 -3.02 23.00 25.05
CA GLN A 54 -3.01 22.65 23.62
C GLN A 54 -3.25 21.16 23.40
N LEU A 55 -2.63 20.29 24.21
CA LEU A 55 -2.86 18.84 24.16
C LEU A 55 -4.27 18.45 24.57
N SER A 56 -4.86 19.16 25.53
CA SER A 56 -6.22 18.88 26.00
C SER A 56 -7.29 19.28 24.99
N SER A 57 -6.98 20.20 24.06
CA SER A 57 -7.88 20.69 23.02
C SER A 57 -7.75 19.99 21.67
N LEU A 58 -6.58 19.38 21.36
CA LEU A 58 -6.34 18.71 20.08
C LEU A 58 -7.27 17.50 19.88
N THR A 59 -7.95 17.50 18.75
CA THR A 59 -8.81 16.40 18.33
C THR A 59 -8.14 15.53 17.26
N LEU A 60 -8.67 14.34 17.03
CA LEU A 60 -8.26 13.51 15.90
C LEU A 60 -8.49 14.24 14.57
N GLY A 61 -9.57 15.02 14.44
CA GLY A 61 -9.86 15.83 13.26
C GLY A 61 -8.73 16.81 12.96
N ASN A 62 -8.23 17.53 13.98
CA ASN A 62 -7.10 18.46 13.79
C ASN A 62 -5.86 17.75 13.23
N LEU A 63 -5.55 16.52 13.70
CA LEU A 63 -4.44 15.74 13.15
C LEU A 63 -4.68 15.32 11.70
N LEU A 64 -5.88 14.85 11.39
CA LEU A 64 -6.23 14.42 10.04
C LEU A 64 -6.17 15.57 9.05
N ASP A 65 -6.66 16.75 9.41
CA ASP A 65 -6.58 17.95 8.58
C ASP A 65 -5.12 18.38 8.35
N ARG A 66 -4.29 18.35 9.39
CA ARG A 66 -2.86 18.64 9.27
C ARG A 66 -2.17 17.61 8.39
N TYR A 67 -2.48 16.32 8.57
CA TYR A 67 -1.94 15.25 7.75
C TYR A 67 -2.32 15.40 6.28
N GLN A 68 -3.56 15.78 5.99
CA GLN A 68 -4.03 16.05 4.63
C GLN A 68 -3.25 17.19 3.96
N ARG A 69 -2.93 18.25 4.71
CA ARG A 69 -2.22 19.43 4.17
C ARG A 69 -0.71 19.24 4.05
N GLU A 70 -0.06 18.58 5.01
CA GLU A 70 1.39 18.56 5.10
C GLU A 70 2.02 17.24 4.60
N VAL A 71 1.33 16.12 4.75
CA VAL A 71 1.88 14.78 4.46
C VAL A 71 1.41 14.22 3.11
N LEU A 72 0.11 14.30 2.84
CA LEU A 72 -0.43 13.74 1.60
C LEU A 72 0.20 14.32 0.32
N PRO A 73 0.46 15.64 0.18
CA PRO A 73 1.06 16.19 -1.05
C PRO A 73 2.46 15.66 -1.33
N ARG A 74 3.20 15.23 -0.31
CA ARG A 74 4.57 14.70 -0.43
C ARG A 74 4.60 13.21 -0.85
N LYS A 75 3.46 12.53 -0.80
CA LYS A 75 3.38 11.12 -1.20
C LYS A 75 3.22 10.98 -2.70
N ARG A 76 4.02 10.15 -3.36
CA ARG A 76 3.92 9.85 -4.81
C ARG A 76 2.51 9.36 -5.24
N SER A 77 1.74 8.77 -4.34
CA SER A 77 0.40 8.24 -4.59
C SER A 77 -0.72 9.08 -4.01
N ALA A 78 -0.42 10.27 -3.56
CA ALA A 78 -1.24 11.06 -2.65
C ALA A 78 -2.61 11.51 -3.19
N GLY A 79 -2.87 11.33 -4.46
CA GLY A 79 -3.96 12.12 -5.02
C GLY A 79 -5.35 11.73 -4.54
N SER A 80 -5.75 10.47 -4.63
CA SER A 80 -7.19 10.20 -4.54
C SER A 80 -7.62 9.30 -3.37
N VAL A 81 -7.00 8.13 -3.23
CA VAL A 81 -7.53 7.11 -2.31
C VAL A 81 -7.35 7.48 -0.84
N GLU A 82 -6.16 7.94 -0.44
CA GLU A 82 -5.91 8.34 0.95
C GLU A 82 -6.73 9.58 1.33
N THR A 83 -6.92 10.52 0.41
CA THR A 83 -7.78 11.69 0.62
C THR A 83 -9.22 11.28 0.91
N TYR A 84 -9.78 10.29 0.20
CA TYR A 84 -11.11 9.76 0.50
C TYR A 84 -11.17 9.09 1.87
N MET A 85 -10.13 8.36 2.26
CA MET A 85 -10.05 7.74 3.58
C MET A 85 -10.01 8.80 4.70
N ILE A 86 -9.19 9.85 4.53
CA ILE A 86 -9.12 10.98 5.48
C ILE A 86 -10.46 11.70 5.57
N LYS A 87 -11.09 12.05 4.45
CA LYS A 87 -12.43 12.68 4.45
C LYS A 87 -13.47 11.82 5.19
N ARG A 88 -13.41 10.51 5.05
CA ARG A 88 -14.28 9.59 5.78
C ARG A 88 -14.06 9.66 7.28
N TYR A 89 -12.81 9.67 7.73
CA TYR A 89 -12.49 9.85 9.16
C TYR A 89 -12.97 11.20 9.68
N LEU A 90 -12.77 12.27 8.92
CA LEU A 90 -13.24 13.62 9.29
C LEU A 90 -14.75 13.69 9.47
N ASN A 91 -15.50 12.98 8.64
CA ASN A 91 -16.98 12.90 8.73
C ASN A 91 -17.45 11.93 9.83
N HIS A 92 -16.59 11.09 10.39
CA HIS A 92 -16.96 10.17 11.44
C HIS A 92 -16.87 10.83 12.82
N ARG A 93 -17.77 10.47 13.75
CA ARG A 93 -17.80 11.00 15.14
C ARG A 93 -16.47 10.93 15.87
N MET A 94 -15.62 9.95 15.53
CA MET A 94 -14.29 9.78 16.13
C MET A 94 -13.37 10.97 15.88
N SER A 95 -13.56 11.74 14.80
CA SER A 95 -12.75 12.93 14.50
C SER A 95 -12.87 14.03 15.55
N ARG A 96 -14.01 14.10 16.23
CA ARG A 96 -14.31 15.09 17.28
C ARG A 96 -13.69 14.72 18.63
N LEU A 97 -13.19 13.51 18.78
CA LEU A 97 -12.58 13.06 20.05
C LEU A 97 -11.26 13.76 20.28
N ARG A 98 -11.03 14.16 21.51
CA ARG A 98 -9.72 14.66 21.93
C ARG A 98 -8.70 13.52 21.90
N LEU A 99 -7.46 13.83 21.57
CA LEU A 99 -6.42 12.81 21.44
C LEU A 99 -6.19 12.01 22.73
N LYS A 100 -6.34 12.66 23.88
CA LYS A 100 -6.25 12.00 25.20
C LYS A 100 -7.33 10.94 25.43
N ASP A 101 -8.46 11.05 24.74
CA ASP A 101 -9.63 10.16 24.88
C ASP A 101 -9.65 9.09 23.79
N LEU A 102 -8.76 9.18 22.79
CA LEU A 102 -8.65 8.21 21.70
C LEU A 102 -7.94 6.94 22.19
N ARG A 103 -8.72 5.87 22.41
CA ARG A 103 -8.28 4.58 22.95
C ARG A 103 -8.48 3.45 21.95
N PRO A 104 -7.77 2.31 22.10
CA PRO A 104 -7.94 1.14 21.23
C PRO A 104 -9.39 0.66 21.11
N GLU A 105 -10.18 0.74 22.17
CA GLU A 105 -11.60 0.32 22.17
C GLU A 105 -12.43 1.15 21.20
N ILE A 106 -12.14 2.45 21.08
CA ILE A 106 -12.84 3.35 20.15
C ILE A 106 -12.49 3.00 18.70
N VAL A 107 -11.22 2.75 18.43
CA VAL A 107 -10.75 2.32 17.11
C VAL A 107 -11.33 0.96 16.75
N ASN A 108 -11.42 0.06 17.72
CA ASN A 108 -12.02 -1.26 17.52
C ASN A 108 -13.53 -1.15 17.20
N ARG A 109 -14.27 -0.26 17.88
CA ARG A 109 -15.67 0.00 17.55
C ARG A 109 -15.83 0.55 16.13
N TYR A 110 -14.97 1.49 15.71
CA TYR A 110 -14.94 1.96 14.33
C TYR A 110 -14.66 0.81 13.35
N LYS A 111 -13.71 -0.09 13.68
CA LYS A 111 -13.40 -1.27 12.86
C LYS A 111 -14.64 -2.15 12.66
N GLU A 112 -15.38 -2.47 13.72
CA GLU A 112 -16.59 -3.29 13.64
C GLU A 112 -17.70 -2.59 12.83
N GLU A 113 -17.91 -1.29 13.04
CA GLU A 113 -18.87 -0.50 12.24
C GLU A 113 -18.50 -0.51 10.75
N ARG A 114 -17.20 -0.47 10.41
CA ARG A 114 -16.74 -0.47 9.02
C ARG A 114 -16.76 -1.83 8.36
N LEU A 115 -16.56 -2.92 9.11
CA LEU A 115 -16.62 -4.28 8.57
C LEU A 115 -18.00 -4.63 8.02
N SER A 116 -19.08 -4.03 8.53
CA SER A 116 -20.42 -4.20 7.95
C SER A 116 -20.61 -3.51 6.59
N GLN A 117 -19.71 -2.60 6.20
CA GLN A 117 -19.86 -1.75 5.01
C GLN A 117 -18.82 -2.03 3.95
N VAL A 118 -17.64 -2.55 4.32
CA VAL A 118 -16.52 -2.77 3.40
C VAL A 118 -15.80 -4.08 3.67
N GLN A 119 -15.11 -4.56 2.66
CA GLN A 119 -14.25 -5.74 2.75
C GLN A 119 -13.04 -5.49 3.67
N GLU A 120 -12.56 -6.54 4.36
CA GLU A 120 -11.40 -6.50 5.25
C GLU A 120 -10.16 -5.81 4.64
N GLY A 121 -9.86 -6.08 3.38
CA GLY A 121 -8.71 -5.46 2.69
C GLY A 121 -8.86 -3.96 2.47
N THR A 122 -10.09 -3.43 2.40
CA THR A 122 -10.34 -1.98 2.34
C THR A 122 -10.15 -1.37 3.71
N LEU A 123 -10.72 -2.00 4.74
CA LEU A 123 -10.58 -1.54 6.11
C LEU A 123 -9.12 -1.58 6.59
N LEU A 124 -8.37 -2.62 6.22
CA LEU A 124 -6.94 -2.72 6.53
C LEU A 124 -6.16 -1.50 6.01
N ARG A 125 -6.47 -1.03 4.79
CA ARG A 125 -5.85 0.19 4.24
C ARG A 125 -6.31 1.45 4.96
N GLU A 126 -7.60 1.58 5.28
CA GLU A 126 -8.14 2.70 6.06
C GLU A 126 -7.41 2.80 7.41
N LEU A 127 -7.36 1.71 8.17
CA LEU A 127 -6.65 1.67 9.47
C LEU A 127 -5.14 1.93 9.32
N GLY A 128 -4.53 1.48 8.21
CA GLY A 128 -3.14 1.78 7.89
C GLY A 128 -2.87 3.29 7.75
N VAL A 129 -3.77 4.03 7.08
CA VAL A 129 -3.67 5.49 6.96
C VAL A 129 -3.82 6.16 8.32
N LEU A 130 -4.78 5.75 9.13
CA LEU A 130 -4.97 6.28 10.49
C LEU A 130 -3.75 6.01 11.36
N ARG A 131 -3.23 4.77 11.33
CA ARG A 131 -2.01 4.40 12.05
C ARG A 131 -0.83 5.28 11.66
N HIS A 132 -0.63 5.49 10.36
CA HIS A 132 0.46 6.33 9.85
C HIS A 132 0.28 7.79 10.26
N CYS A 133 -0.92 8.35 10.21
CA CYS A 133 -1.22 9.71 10.66
C CYS A 133 -0.83 9.90 12.14
N LEU A 134 -1.21 8.97 13.01
CA LEU A 134 -0.89 9.01 14.44
C LEU A 134 0.62 8.81 14.71
N GLU A 135 1.31 7.99 13.91
CA GLU A 135 2.78 7.86 14.01
C GLU A 135 3.51 9.14 13.60
N VAL A 136 3.08 9.79 12.50
CA VAL A 136 3.60 11.10 12.09
C VAL A 136 3.36 12.15 13.18
N ALA A 137 2.16 12.17 13.75
CA ALA A 137 1.84 13.08 14.85
C ALA A 137 2.78 12.90 16.04
N ARG A 138 3.08 11.66 16.38
CA ARG A 138 3.96 11.32 17.51
C ARG A 138 5.44 11.59 17.22
N LYS A 139 5.92 11.18 16.02
CA LYS A 139 7.35 11.19 15.69
C LYS A 139 7.83 12.51 15.08
N ASP A 140 7.02 13.06 14.15
CA ASP A 140 7.46 14.20 13.35
C ASP A 140 6.90 15.52 13.88
N TRP A 141 5.72 15.51 14.51
CA TRP A 141 5.09 16.71 15.06
C TRP A 141 5.29 16.86 16.57
N GLY A 142 5.98 15.94 17.24
CA GLY A 142 6.26 15.99 18.66
C GLY A 142 5.01 15.95 19.56
N ILE A 143 3.87 15.45 19.05
CA ILE A 143 2.66 15.34 19.85
C ILE A 143 2.82 14.16 20.80
N PRO A 144 2.76 14.36 22.13
CA PRO A 144 3.03 13.32 23.12
C PRO A 144 1.88 12.33 23.27
N LEU A 145 1.61 11.58 22.21
CA LEU A 145 0.75 10.41 22.26
C LEU A 145 1.53 9.29 22.97
N ARG A 146 0.99 8.77 24.07
CA ARG A 146 1.60 7.68 24.81
C ARG A 146 1.84 6.47 23.92
N ASP A 147 0.77 6.03 23.25
CA ASP A 147 0.77 4.89 22.34
C ASP A 147 -0.12 5.17 21.13
N ASN A 148 0.12 4.46 20.03
CA ASN A 148 -0.76 4.51 18.88
C ASN A 148 -1.94 3.57 19.08
N PRO A 149 -3.18 4.06 19.27
CA PRO A 149 -4.33 3.21 19.57
C PRO A 149 -4.67 2.21 18.44
N VAL A 150 -4.23 2.48 17.21
CA VAL A 150 -4.38 1.52 16.09
C VAL A 150 -3.40 0.35 16.23
N ALA A 151 -2.26 0.53 16.90
CA ALA A 151 -1.32 -0.56 17.16
C ALA A 151 -1.84 -1.54 18.22
N GLY A 152 -2.74 -1.09 19.10
CA GLY A 152 -3.34 -1.88 20.18
C GLY A 152 -4.52 -2.76 19.77
N ILE A 153 -4.94 -2.74 18.49
CA ILE A 153 -6.06 -3.55 18.02
C ILE A 153 -5.61 -4.66 17.08
N ARG A 154 -6.36 -5.76 17.07
CA ARG A 154 -6.18 -6.81 16.06
C ARG A 154 -6.62 -6.30 14.70
N MET A 155 -5.67 -6.23 13.76
CA MET A 155 -5.95 -5.80 12.38
C MET A 155 -6.78 -6.85 11.62
N PRO A 156 -7.63 -6.44 10.66
CA PRO A 156 -8.30 -7.35 9.74
C PRO A 156 -7.29 -8.23 8.98
N ALA A 157 -7.70 -9.44 8.62
CA ALA A 157 -6.82 -10.42 7.97
C ALA A 157 -6.33 -10.00 6.58
N GLY A 158 -6.96 -9.04 5.96
CA GLY A 158 -6.67 -8.64 4.59
C GLY A 158 -7.31 -9.58 3.55
N SER A 159 -7.24 -9.19 2.30
CA SER A 159 -7.81 -10.00 1.20
C SER A 159 -6.91 -11.19 0.91
N LYS A 160 -7.48 -12.39 0.81
CA LYS A 160 -6.77 -13.55 0.28
C LYS A 160 -6.25 -13.23 -1.14
N SER A 161 -5.06 -13.71 -1.43
CA SER A 161 -4.48 -13.55 -2.76
C SER A 161 -5.29 -14.35 -3.78
N ARG A 162 -5.58 -13.72 -4.91
CA ARG A 162 -6.28 -14.37 -6.02
C ARG A 162 -5.34 -15.32 -6.77
N SER A 163 -5.83 -16.51 -7.13
CA SER A 163 -5.12 -17.49 -7.97
C SER A 163 -5.89 -17.80 -9.26
N ARG A 164 -6.83 -16.93 -9.66
CA ARG A 164 -7.66 -17.09 -10.86
C ARG A 164 -6.79 -17.03 -12.11
N ARG A 165 -6.84 -18.05 -12.93
CA ARG A 165 -6.26 -18.12 -14.27
C ARG A 165 -7.35 -18.00 -15.33
N ILE A 166 -7.05 -17.47 -16.49
CA ILE A 166 -7.97 -17.45 -17.63
C ILE A 166 -7.93 -18.81 -18.34
N GLY A 167 -9.11 -19.36 -18.62
CA GLY A 167 -9.25 -20.58 -19.42
C GLY A 167 -9.17 -20.29 -20.92
N GLU A 168 -8.84 -21.31 -21.72
CA GLU A 168 -8.78 -21.17 -23.18
C GLU A 168 -10.14 -20.80 -23.79
N GLU A 169 -11.22 -21.37 -23.28
CA GLU A 169 -12.57 -21.06 -23.74
C GLU A 169 -12.96 -19.62 -23.46
N GLU A 170 -12.59 -19.11 -22.29
CA GLU A 170 -12.82 -17.71 -21.94
C GLU A 170 -12.00 -16.78 -22.83
N LEU A 171 -10.76 -17.16 -23.15
CA LEU A 171 -9.89 -16.39 -24.03
C LEU A 171 -10.49 -16.32 -25.44
N ARG A 172 -10.94 -17.46 -25.99
CA ARG A 172 -11.64 -17.51 -27.29
C ARG A 172 -12.94 -16.71 -27.29
N ALA A 173 -13.72 -16.76 -26.22
CA ALA A 173 -14.94 -15.98 -26.09
C ALA A 173 -14.67 -14.46 -26.05
N LEU A 174 -13.60 -14.04 -25.36
CA LEU A 174 -13.16 -12.64 -25.35
C LEU A 174 -12.69 -12.18 -26.72
N GLU A 175 -11.95 -13.00 -27.44
CA GLU A 175 -11.48 -12.72 -28.79
C GLU A 175 -12.67 -12.55 -29.75
N ALA A 176 -13.57 -13.54 -29.81
CA ALA A 176 -14.74 -13.52 -30.67
C ALA A 176 -15.70 -12.35 -30.37
N ALA A 177 -15.81 -11.95 -29.09
CA ALA A 177 -16.62 -10.81 -28.68
C ALA A 177 -15.96 -9.46 -28.95
N SER A 178 -14.63 -9.43 -29.27
CA SER A 178 -13.86 -8.21 -29.44
C SER A 178 -14.21 -7.54 -30.77
N ALA A 179 -15.15 -6.61 -30.73
CA ALA A 179 -15.51 -5.80 -31.89
C ALA A 179 -14.46 -4.74 -32.26
N HIS A 180 -13.54 -4.46 -31.35
CA HIS A 180 -12.51 -3.43 -31.53
C HIS A 180 -11.13 -4.06 -31.42
N PRO A 181 -10.33 -4.11 -32.50
CA PRO A 181 -9.04 -4.81 -32.49
C PRO A 181 -8.10 -4.31 -31.40
N ARG A 182 -8.13 -3.01 -31.07
CA ARG A 182 -7.23 -2.37 -30.07
C ARG A 182 -7.30 -2.99 -28.68
N ILE A 183 -8.51 -3.32 -28.18
CA ILE A 183 -8.63 -3.93 -26.82
C ILE A 183 -8.09 -5.37 -26.84
N TRP A 184 -8.24 -6.08 -27.96
CA TRP A 184 -7.69 -7.42 -28.13
C TRP A 184 -6.16 -7.40 -28.16
N LEU A 185 -5.56 -6.47 -28.91
CA LEU A 185 -4.10 -6.27 -28.94
C LEU A 185 -3.55 -5.96 -27.54
N ILE A 186 -4.27 -5.14 -26.74
CA ILE A 186 -3.89 -4.85 -25.34
C ILE A 186 -3.94 -6.12 -24.47
N ILE A 187 -4.96 -6.96 -24.62
CA ILE A 187 -5.11 -8.21 -23.87
C ILE A 187 -3.98 -9.18 -24.26
N SER A 188 -3.75 -9.36 -25.55
CA SER A 188 -2.70 -10.23 -26.08
C SER A 188 -1.32 -9.77 -25.61
N LEU A 189 -1.02 -8.47 -25.67
CA LEU A 189 0.25 -7.93 -25.17
C LEU A 189 0.39 -8.11 -23.65
N ALA A 190 -0.70 -7.97 -22.89
CA ALA A 190 -0.68 -8.21 -21.46
C ALA A 190 -0.34 -9.66 -21.10
N LEU A 191 -0.82 -10.63 -21.89
CA LEU A 191 -0.53 -12.06 -21.74
C LEU A 191 0.91 -12.41 -22.14
N GLU A 192 1.47 -11.71 -23.14
CA GLU A 192 2.85 -11.95 -23.61
C GLU A 192 3.92 -11.31 -22.69
N THR A 193 3.61 -10.18 -22.08
CA THR A 193 4.59 -9.38 -21.34
C THR A 193 4.41 -9.40 -19.83
N GLY A 194 3.24 -9.77 -19.34
CA GLY A 194 2.88 -9.66 -17.93
C GLY A 194 2.88 -8.22 -17.41
N MET A 195 2.83 -7.20 -18.26
CA MET A 195 2.82 -5.78 -17.87
C MET A 195 1.59 -5.41 -17.05
N ARG A 196 1.74 -4.40 -16.21
CA ARG A 196 0.57 -3.80 -15.54
C ARG A 196 -0.22 -2.94 -16.52
N ARG A 197 -1.55 -2.88 -16.35
CA ARG A 197 -2.43 -2.06 -17.19
C ARG A 197 -1.94 -0.61 -17.35
N GLY A 198 -1.43 0.00 -16.28
CA GLY A 198 -0.89 1.36 -16.31
C GLY A 198 0.41 1.48 -17.12
N GLU A 199 1.24 0.44 -17.12
CA GLU A 199 2.47 0.36 -17.92
C GLU A 199 2.13 0.26 -19.42
N ILE A 200 1.16 -0.59 -19.77
CA ILE A 200 0.65 -0.71 -21.16
C ILE A 200 0.05 0.62 -21.64
N ALA A 201 -0.76 1.26 -20.79
CA ALA A 201 -1.38 2.54 -21.14
C ALA A 201 -0.39 3.70 -21.33
N ALA A 202 0.76 3.65 -20.66
CA ALA A 202 1.79 4.67 -20.70
C ALA A 202 2.93 4.37 -21.69
N MET A 203 2.87 3.24 -22.41
CA MET A 203 3.93 2.80 -23.32
C MET A 203 4.07 3.77 -24.50
N GLN A 204 5.32 4.14 -24.81
CA GLN A 204 5.68 5.01 -25.95
C GLN A 204 6.53 4.20 -26.95
N TRP A 205 6.51 4.64 -28.20
CA TRP A 205 7.29 3.98 -29.28
C TRP A 205 8.79 4.04 -29.04
N ASP A 206 9.29 5.13 -28.48
CA ASP A 206 10.71 5.32 -28.10
C ASP A 206 11.18 4.44 -26.93
N HIS A 207 10.25 3.76 -26.25
CA HIS A 207 10.58 2.75 -25.25
C HIS A 207 10.93 1.39 -25.87
N ILE A 208 10.66 1.16 -27.15
CA ILE A 208 10.84 -0.11 -27.86
C ILE A 208 12.18 -0.10 -28.58
N ASP A 209 13.06 -1.00 -28.21
CA ASP A 209 14.27 -1.31 -28.97
C ASP A 209 13.99 -2.48 -29.91
N TRP A 210 13.76 -2.15 -31.18
CA TRP A 210 13.45 -3.14 -32.22
C TRP A 210 14.64 -4.01 -32.60
N THR A 211 15.88 -3.54 -32.37
CA THR A 211 17.10 -4.26 -32.70
C THR A 211 17.38 -5.34 -31.67
N ASN A 212 17.22 -5.02 -30.40
CA ASN A 212 17.44 -5.95 -29.29
C ASN A 212 16.15 -6.66 -28.84
N GLU A 213 15.02 -6.37 -29.50
CA GLU A 213 13.70 -6.93 -29.18
C GLU A 213 13.34 -6.75 -27.69
N THR A 214 13.54 -5.54 -27.17
CA THR A 214 13.29 -5.22 -25.77
C THR A 214 12.35 -4.02 -25.62
N LEU A 215 11.69 -3.93 -24.47
CA LEU A 215 10.84 -2.82 -24.08
C LEU A 215 11.32 -2.24 -22.76
N HIS A 216 11.67 -0.95 -22.78
CA HIS A 216 11.97 -0.19 -21.58
C HIS A 216 10.68 0.29 -20.91
N ILE A 217 10.47 -0.09 -19.67
CA ILE A 217 9.37 0.38 -18.83
C ILE A 217 9.96 1.37 -17.83
N PRO A 218 9.69 2.69 -18.01
CA PRO A 218 10.25 3.71 -17.16
C PRO A 218 9.70 3.61 -15.73
N ASP A 219 10.28 4.42 -14.82
CA ASP A 219 9.88 4.43 -13.41
C ASP A 219 8.36 4.65 -13.27
N THR A 220 7.70 3.66 -12.72
CA THR A 220 6.26 3.70 -12.46
C THR A 220 6.01 4.07 -11.00
N LYS A 221 4.74 4.23 -10.63
CA LYS A 221 4.28 4.49 -9.26
C LYS A 221 4.97 3.64 -8.18
N ASN A 222 5.49 2.47 -8.54
CA ASN A 222 6.19 1.56 -7.63
C ASN A 222 7.73 1.72 -7.66
N GLY A 223 8.25 2.70 -8.40
CA GLY A 223 9.59 3.27 -8.22
C GLY A 223 10.75 2.54 -8.88
N TYR A 224 10.58 1.77 -9.99
CA TYR A 224 11.73 1.23 -10.73
C TYR A 224 11.44 1.07 -12.21
N ALA A 225 12.35 1.63 -13.00
CA ALA A 225 12.50 1.31 -14.40
C ALA A 225 13.01 -0.13 -14.57
N ARG A 226 12.61 -0.76 -15.65
CA ARG A 226 13.14 -2.05 -16.08
C ARG A 226 13.02 -2.23 -17.57
N THR A 227 13.91 -3.01 -18.15
CA THR A 227 13.84 -3.44 -19.55
C THR A 227 13.46 -4.92 -19.58
N ILE A 228 12.44 -5.25 -20.38
CA ILE A 228 11.94 -6.62 -20.53
C ILE A 228 12.16 -7.10 -21.96
N PRO A 229 12.44 -8.40 -22.17
CA PRO A 229 12.45 -8.98 -23.50
C PRO A 229 11.04 -9.03 -24.07
N LEU A 230 10.92 -8.91 -25.38
CA LEU A 230 9.68 -9.09 -26.12
C LEU A 230 9.67 -10.48 -26.80
N THR A 231 8.58 -11.20 -26.67
CA THR A 231 8.34 -12.42 -27.43
C THR A 231 8.08 -12.08 -28.91
N SER A 232 8.34 -13.02 -29.83
CA SER A 232 7.99 -12.81 -31.24
C SER A 232 6.49 -12.50 -31.44
N ALA A 233 5.62 -13.01 -30.55
CA ALA A 233 4.20 -12.68 -30.55
C ALA A 233 3.95 -11.22 -30.12
N ALA A 234 4.63 -10.74 -29.08
CA ALA A 234 4.55 -9.34 -28.63
C ALA A 234 5.02 -8.37 -29.73
N ILE A 235 6.10 -8.72 -30.44
CA ILE A 235 6.62 -7.92 -31.57
C ILE A 235 5.59 -7.84 -32.69
N ARG A 236 4.97 -8.97 -33.09
CA ARG A 236 3.88 -8.96 -34.10
C ARG A 236 2.74 -8.06 -33.69
N ILE A 237 2.26 -8.18 -32.44
CA ILE A 237 1.19 -7.35 -31.91
C ILE A 237 1.53 -5.86 -32.02
N LEU A 238 2.77 -5.47 -31.64
CA LEU A 238 3.18 -4.08 -31.69
C LEU A 238 3.28 -3.54 -33.11
N ARG A 239 3.69 -4.37 -34.09
CA ARG A 239 3.76 -3.99 -35.50
C ARG A 239 2.39 -3.82 -36.17
N GLU A 240 1.30 -4.37 -35.58
CA GLU A 240 -0.07 -4.15 -36.06
C GLU A 240 -0.62 -2.76 -35.67
N ILE A 241 0.05 -2.03 -34.78
CA ILE A 241 -0.43 -0.75 -34.26
C ILE A 241 0.21 0.38 -35.08
N PRO A 242 -0.57 1.33 -35.59
CA PRO A 242 -0.03 2.50 -36.31
C PRO A 242 0.87 3.35 -35.40
N GLU A 243 2.07 3.70 -35.85
CA GLU A 243 3.03 4.51 -35.07
C GLU A 243 2.56 5.97 -34.85
N ALA A 244 1.53 6.41 -35.52
CA ALA A 244 0.95 7.75 -35.33
C ALA A 244 0.34 7.98 -33.94
N GLU A 245 0.01 6.90 -33.24
CA GLU A 245 -0.59 6.97 -31.89
C GLU A 245 0.47 7.25 -30.83
N LYS A 246 0.21 8.20 -29.94
CA LYS A 246 1.06 8.52 -28.76
C LYS A 246 0.16 8.78 -27.56
N PRO A 247 0.23 7.94 -26.52
CA PRO A 247 1.01 6.69 -26.36
C PRO A 247 0.59 5.57 -27.32
N VAL A 248 1.36 4.48 -27.42
CA VAL A 248 1.21 3.39 -28.39
C VAL A 248 -0.23 2.93 -28.61
N PHE A 249 -1.02 2.80 -27.56
CA PHE A 249 -2.44 2.41 -27.68
C PHE A 249 -3.42 3.59 -27.70
N GLY A 250 -2.98 4.84 -27.51
CA GLY A 250 -3.86 6.02 -27.46
C GLY A 250 -4.95 5.93 -26.37
N MET A 251 -4.80 5.08 -25.34
CA MET A 251 -5.82 4.83 -24.31
C MET A 251 -5.29 5.06 -22.91
N THR A 252 -6.06 5.75 -22.07
CA THR A 252 -5.75 5.85 -20.65
C THR A 252 -6.01 4.52 -19.93
N GLY A 253 -5.33 4.30 -18.80
CA GLY A 253 -5.57 3.08 -18.01
C GLY A 253 -7.04 2.92 -17.56
N ASN A 254 -7.80 4.02 -17.38
CA ASN A 254 -9.24 3.94 -17.09
C ASN A 254 -10.05 3.57 -18.32
N ALA A 255 -9.70 4.08 -19.50
CA ALA A 255 -10.35 3.70 -20.75
C ALA A 255 -10.19 2.20 -21.03
N ILE A 256 -8.97 1.66 -20.84
CA ILE A 256 -8.70 0.21 -20.93
C ILE A 256 -9.58 -0.57 -19.93
N ARG A 257 -9.71 -0.09 -18.68
CA ARG A 257 -10.57 -0.74 -17.68
C ARG A 257 -12.03 -0.81 -18.14
N LEU A 258 -12.56 0.30 -18.63
CA LEU A 258 -13.94 0.37 -19.09
C LEU A 258 -14.19 -0.50 -20.34
N ALA A 259 -13.24 -0.52 -21.27
CA ALA A 259 -13.29 -1.37 -22.45
C ALA A 259 -13.26 -2.87 -22.07
N TRP A 260 -12.38 -3.23 -21.11
CA TRP A 260 -12.31 -4.58 -20.55
C TRP A 260 -13.62 -5.03 -19.91
N GLU A 261 -14.24 -4.19 -19.06
CA GLU A 261 -15.50 -4.54 -18.40
C GLU A 261 -16.65 -4.74 -19.42
N ARG A 262 -16.71 -3.90 -20.47
CA ARG A 262 -17.68 -4.05 -21.55
C ARG A 262 -17.44 -5.33 -22.34
N LEU A 263 -16.19 -5.63 -22.68
CA LEU A 263 -15.82 -6.84 -23.41
C LEU A 263 -16.18 -8.11 -22.63
N LYS A 264 -15.82 -8.18 -21.34
CA LYS A 264 -16.19 -9.31 -20.47
C LYS A 264 -17.70 -9.56 -20.46
N LYS A 265 -18.48 -8.47 -20.28
CA LYS A 265 -19.94 -8.57 -20.27
C LYS A 265 -20.46 -9.14 -21.59
N LYS A 266 -19.92 -8.68 -22.72
CA LYS A 266 -20.30 -9.17 -24.07
C LYS A 266 -19.89 -10.63 -24.28
N ALA A 267 -18.73 -11.04 -23.77
CA ALA A 267 -18.23 -12.43 -23.88
C ALA A 267 -18.85 -13.39 -22.86
N GLY A 268 -19.71 -12.92 -21.94
CA GLY A 268 -20.27 -13.75 -20.86
C GLY A 268 -19.26 -14.19 -19.81
N VAL A 269 -18.05 -13.59 -19.77
CA VAL A 269 -16.99 -13.96 -18.84
C VAL A 269 -17.19 -13.26 -17.50
N THR A 270 -17.31 -14.04 -16.43
CA THR A 270 -17.51 -13.55 -15.07
C THR A 270 -16.25 -13.76 -14.22
N ASP A 271 -16.17 -13.05 -13.10
CA ASP A 271 -15.08 -13.16 -12.10
C ASP A 271 -13.66 -13.17 -12.70
N LEU A 272 -13.42 -12.39 -13.77
CA LEU A 272 -12.10 -12.18 -14.36
C LEU A 272 -11.75 -10.68 -14.33
N ARG A 273 -10.58 -10.35 -13.80
CA ARG A 273 -10.06 -8.97 -13.74
C ARG A 273 -8.94 -8.80 -14.77
N PHE A 274 -8.75 -7.60 -15.29
CA PHE A 274 -7.62 -7.31 -16.19
C PHE A 274 -6.26 -7.71 -15.57
N HIS A 275 -6.12 -7.59 -14.27
CA HIS A 275 -4.88 -7.97 -13.57
C HIS A 275 -4.64 -9.49 -13.54
N ASP A 276 -5.69 -10.30 -13.73
CA ASP A 276 -5.55 -11.74 -13.78
C ASP A 276 -4.81 -12.20 -15.06
N LEU A 277 -4.82 -11.37 -16.14
CA LEU A 277 -4.00 -11.60 -17.33
C LEU A 277 -2.50 -11.59 -17.00
N ARG A 278 -2.06 -10.70 -16.10
CA ARG A 278 -0.68 -10.69 -15.62
C ARG A 278 -0.38 -11.92 -14.76
N HIS A 279 -1.34 -12.40 -13.98
CA HIS A 279 -1.18 -13.65 -13.23
C HIS A 279 -1.00 -14.82 -14.19
N GLU A 280 -1.78 -14.86 -15.25
CA GLU A 280 -1.66 -15.85 -16.32
C GLU A 280 -0.30 -15.80 -17.01
N ALA A 281 0.14 -14.60 -17.47
CA ALA A 281 1.46 -14.42 -18.08
C ALA A 281 2.59 -14.93 -17.20
N ILE A 282 2.59 -14.58 -15.92
CA ILE A 282 3.62 -15.01 -14.97
C ILE A 282 3.60 -16.53 -14.79
N SER A 283 2.41 -17.15 -14.73
CA SER A 283 2.29 -18.61 -14.66
C SER A 283 2.86 -19.27 -15.92
N ARG A 284 2.57 -18.74 -17.12
CA ARG A 284 3.12 -19.23 -18.39
C ARG A 284 4.65 -19.11 -18.44
N PHE A 285 5.23 -18.03 -17.93
CA PHE A 285 6.68 -17.91 -17.88
C PHE A 285 7.33 -19.02 -17.04
N PHE A 286 6.76 -19.38 -15.91
CA PHE A 286 7.24 -20.53 -15.14
C PHE A 286 6.98 -21.86 -15.84
N GLU A 287 5.88 -22.02 -16.55
CA GLU A 287 5.58 -23.19 -17.37
C GLU A 287 6.54 -23.36 -18.53
N MET A 288 7.06 -22.23 -19.10
CA MET A 288 8.15 -22.21 -20.09
C MET A 288 9.52 -22.55 -19.48
N GLY A 289 9.61 -22.69 -18.14
CA GLY A 289 10.85 -23.05 -17.46
C GLY A 289 11.70 -21.88 -17.00
N LEU A 290 11.24 -20.62 -17.10
CA LEU A 290 11.98 -19.47 -16.62
C LEU A 290 12.17 -19.54 -15.10
N SER A 291 13.35 -19.12 -14.64
CA SER A 291 13.68 -19.06 -13.22
C SER A 291 13.02 -17.87 -12.52
N VAL A 292 12.96 -17.91 -11.19
CA VAL A 292 12.40 -16.82 -10.38
C VAL A 292 13.08 -15.46 -10.67
N PRO A 293 14.42 -15.34 -10.80
CA PRO A 293 15.08 -14.09 -11.19
C PRO A 293 14.65 -13.57 -12.56
N GLU A 294 14.52 -14.44 -13.57
CA GLU A 294 14.10 -14.07 -14.92
C GLU A 294 12.65 -13.55 -14.92
N VAL A 295 11.74 -14.26 -14.24
CA VAL A 295 10.35 -13.81 -14.10
C VAL A 295 10.27 -12.53 -13.26
N ALA A 296 11.13 -12.34 -12.27
CA ALA A 296 11.20 -11.11 -11.49
C ALA A 296 11.62 -9.92 -12.34
N LEU A 297 12.62 -10.09 -13.23
CA LEU A 297 13.06 -9.08 -14.19
C LEU A 297 11.91 -8.66 -15.10
N ILE A 298 11.21 -9.61 -15.73
CA ILE A 298 10.10 -9.31 -16.65
C ILE A 298 8.96 -8.65 -15.89
N SER A 299 8.51 -9.25 -14.81
CA SER A 299 7.33 -8.81 -14.07
C SER A 299 7.58 -7.58 -13.19
N GLY A 300 8.81 -7.32 -12.78
CA GLY A 300 9.17 -6.23 -11.86
C GLY A 300 8.70 -6.49 -10.43
N HIS A 301 8.73 -7.74 -9.96
CA HIS A 301 8.54 -8.08 -8.57
C HIS A 301 9.86 -7.93 -7.81
N ARG A 302 9.87 -7.10 -6.77
CA ARG A 302 11.05 -6.87 -5.91
C ARG A 302 11.23 -7.97 -4.88
N ASP A 303 10.13 -8.46 -4.35
CA ASP A 303 10.12 -9.54 -3.38
C ASP A 303 9.84 -10.85 -4.12
N PRO A 304 10.86 -11.71 -4.31
CA PRO A 304 10.70 -12.98 -5.02
C PRO A 304 9.69 -13.91 -4.34
N ARG A 305 9.43 -13.73 -3.04
CA ARG A 305 8.40 -14.50 -2.31
C ARG A 305 7.03 -14.35 -2.94
N MET A 306 6.76 -13.20 -3.57
CA MET A 306 5.51 -12.97 -4.30
C MET A 306 5.36 -13.86 -5.53
N LEU A 307 6.46 -14.40 -6.07
CA LEU A 307 6.49 -15.26 -7.25
C LEU A 307 6.34 -16.74 -6.91
N PHE A 308 6.70 -17.17 -5.71
CA PHE A 308 6.61 -18.59 -5.30
C PHE A 308 5.20 -19.18 -5.44
N ARG A 309 4.18 -18.34 -5.36
CA ARG A 309 2.78 -18.76 -5.60
C ARG A 309 2.50 -19.26 -7.02
N TYR A 310 3.38 -18.98 -7.99
CA TYR A 310 3.24 -19.38 -9.39
C TYR A 310 4.15 -20.54 -9.78
N THR A 311 5.14 -20.88 -8.95
CA THR A 311 6.16 -21.87 -9.33
C THR A 311 5.63 -23.29 -9.44
N HIS A 312 4.52 -23.63 -8.79
CA HIS A 312 3.84 -24.95 -8.81
C HIS A 312 4.81 -26.16 -8.96
N LEU A 313 5.97 -26.08 -8.31
CA LEU A 313 7.04 -27.07 -8.42
C LEU A 313 6.54 -28.44 -7.95
N LYS A 314 6.60 -29.43 -8.83
CA LYS A 314 6.35 -30.84 -8.48
C LYS A 314 7.67 -31.53 -8.26
N ALA A 315 7.81 -32.29 -7.19
CA ALA A 315 9.02 -33.03 -6.86
C ALA A 315 9.51 -33.92 -8.02
N GLN A 316 8.57 -34.51 -8.78
CA GLN A 316 8.86 -35.31 -9.95
C GLN A 316 9.57 -34.50 -11.08
N GLN A 317 9.14 -33.24 -11.31
CA GLN A 317 9.79 -32.38 -12.32
C GLN A 317 11.19 -31.95 -11.86
N VAL A 318 11.34 -31.63 -10.57
CA VAL A 318 12.64 -31.34 -9.99
C VAL A 318 13.56 -32.57 -10.08
N GLY A 319 13.04 -33.77 -9.81
CA GLY A 319 13.77 -35.01 -9.94
C GLY A 319 14.26 -35.28 -11.37
N LYS A 320 13.44 -35.01 -12.40
CA LYS A 320 13.86 -35.07 -13.80
C LYS A 320 15.02 -34.14 -14.10
N LYS A 321 14.91 -32.86 -13.67
CA LYS A 321 16.02 -31.89 -13.82
C LYS A 321 17.32 -32.36 -13.16
N LEU A 322 17.24 -32.90 -11.95
CA LEU A 322 18.40 -33.43 -11.23
C LEU A 322 19.07 -34.62 -11.95
N ARG A 323 18.32 -35.38 -12.73
CA ARG A 323 18.83 -36.48 -13.58
C ARG A 323 19.27 -36.04 -14.97
N GLY A 324 19.21 -34.74 -15.29
CA GLY A 324 19.59 -34.23 -16.61
C GLY A 324 18.56 -34.53 -17.72
N GLU A 325 17.35 -34.97 -17.37
CA GLU A 325 16.26 -35.23 -18.33
C GLU A 325 15.70 -33.92 -18.84
N ARG A 326 15.54 -33.74 -20.15
CA ARG A 326 14.81 -32.58 -20.73
C ARG A 326 13.34 -32.67 -20.34
N ILE A 327 12.79 -31.55 -19.90
CA ILE A 327 11.37 -31.42 -19.54
C ILE A 327 10.58 -31.04 -20.78
#